data_00c3e5324a95b9cf18ebe005173f572b
#
_entry.id   00c3e5324a95b9cf18ebe005173f572b
#
_cell.length_a   1.000
_cell.length_b   1.000
_cell.length_c   1.000
_cell.angle_alpha   90.00
_cell.angle_beta   90.00
_cell.angle_gamma   90.00
#
_symmetry.space_group_name_H-M   'P 1'
#
loop_
_entity.id
_entity.type
_entity.pdbx_description
1 polymer ?
#
loop_
_entity_poly.entity_id
_entity_poly.type
_entity_poly.pdbx_seq_one_letter_code
_entity_poly.pdbx_strand_id
1 'polypeptide(L)'
;PLELTEEQQNVKNEFESSNDSVFLLRGVTGAGKTEVYLQLADEVLKKGKQVLILVPEIALTPQMIERVASRFGSHLAIYHSRLNAQQKYEQYQLVRQKKASIVVGTRSAVFLPFDDLGLIIMDEEHDSSYKQDSQPAYHCRDIAIWRGKYHHCKVLLGSATPTLESYARALKNVYHLLTLEHRINDSLPVTEIVSMKNEKQNILSDVLKEKIQDRLDKNEQVILLLNRRGYHNILRCKECGEVVKCPHCDLAMSYHYKENVMKCHTCGTMTRIPKICPSCHSDSGFATFGYGTEKLLEVVQNTFKDARILRMDRDTTSKKDDHEKILKAFGNHEADILLGTQMIAKGLDFAGVTLVGILNGDEGLARTDFRSCEVTFDLLMQASGRSGRANKQGEVVIQVYDESHYAVTCAAKQDYVSFFKNEMKFRHIGNYPPYSYFISLTVYSLSEEKAEEIALWLKNALHGNFKIIGVVKLLKIKDQYRSRILLKGKDLDEMRNEIHKLLDTDENRKKNIHIDVNPMVIDL
;
A
#
# COMPACT_ATOMS: atom_id res chain seq x y z
N PRO A 1 -0.42 -14.35 27.12
CA PRO A 1 -1.50 -14.27 26.12
C PRO A 1 -2.69 -13.51 26.70
N LEU A 2 -3.34 -12.69 25.88
CA LEU A 2 -4.63 -12.10 26.25
C LEU A 2 -5.71 -13.17 26.12
N GLU A 3 -6.78 -13.07 26.89
CA GLU A 3 -7.95 -13.91 26.69
C GLU A 3 -8.60 -13.57 25.34
N LEU A 4 -8.95 -14.59 24.57
CA LEU A 4 -9.67 -14.41 23.32
C LEU A 4 -11.14 -14.14 23.58
N THR A 5 -11.73 -13.28 22.78
CA THR A 5 -13.20 -13.18 22.73
C THR A 5 -13.80 -14.47 22.17
N GLU A 6 -15.09 -14.69 22.37
CA GLU A 6 -15.79 -15.87 21.84
C GLU A 6 -15.61 -15.98 20.31
N GLU A 7 -15.73 -14.87 19.59
CA GLU A 7 -15.56 -14.83 18.13
C GLU A 7 -14.13 -15.20 17.72
N GLN A 8 -13.12 -14.68 18.41
CA GLN A 8 -11.71 -15.02 18.16
C GLN A 8 -11.42 -16.49 18.47
N GLN A 9 -12.01 -17.03 19.55
CA GLN A 9 -11.87 -18.44 19.91
C GLN A 9 -12.50 -19.34 18.85
N ASN A 10 -13.67 -18.97 18.34
CA ASN A 10 -14.33 -19.72 17.26
C ASN A 10 -13.47 -19.74 16.00
N VAL A 11 -12.90 -18.60 15.59
CA VAL A 11 -11.96 -18.53 14.45
C VAL A 11 -10.74 -19.41 14.67
N LYS A 12 -10.16 -19.40 15.88
CA LYS A 12 -9.03 -20.28 16.20
C LYS A 12 -9.40 -21.75 16.08
N ASN A 13 -10.51 -22.16 16.66
CA ASN A 13 -10.99 -23.56 16.62
C ASN A 13 -11.28 -24.02 15.20
N GLU A 14 -11.92 -23.18 14.39
CA GLU A 14 -12.21 -23.45 12.98
C GLU A 14 -10.93 -23.59 12.16
N PHE A 15 -9.96 -22.68 12.36
CA PHE A 15 -8.66 -22.78 11.72
C PHE A 15 -7.93 -24.07 12.08
N GLU A 16 -7.96 -24.50 13.33
CA GLU A 16 -7.27 -25.70 13.80
C GLU A 16 -7.91 -26.98 13.26
N SER A 17 -9.24 -27.06 13.27
CA SER A 17 -10.01 -28.25 12.89
C SER A 17 -10.13 -28.46 11.38
N SER A 18 -10.09 -27.41 10.57
CA SER A 18 -10.17 -27.51 9.11
C SER A 18 -8.93 -28.16 8.50
N ASN A 19 -9.12 -28.90 7.42
CA ASN A 19 -8.03 -29.48 6.61
C ASN A 19 -7.58 -28.56 5.45
N ASP A 20 -8.17 -27.38 5.32
CA ASP A 20 -7.79 -26.45 4.28
C ASP A 20 -6.37 -25.96 4.44
N SER A 21 -5.70 -25.64 3.34
CA SER A 21 -4.30 -25.20 3.34
C SER A 21 -4.16 -23.68 3.35
N VAL A 22 -5.13 -22.93 2.82
CA VAL A 22 -5.10 -21.47 2.73
C VAL A 22 -6.37 -20.89 3.34
N PHE A 23 -6.19 -19.99 4.28
CA PHE A 23 -7.26 -19.31 5.01
C PHE A 23 -7.20 -17.81 4.73
N LEU A 24 -8.36 -17.18 4.61
CA LEU A 24 -8.50 -15.73 4.58
C LEU A 24 -9.25 -15.29 5.83
N LEU A 25 -8.56 -14.59 6.73
CA LEU A 25 -9.18 -13.95 7.90
C LEU A 25 -9.55 -12.51 7.55
N ARG A 26 -10.83 -12.28 7.28
CA ARG A 26 -11.40 -10.94 7.19
C ARG A 26 -11.82 -10.50 8.59
N GLY A 27 -11.15 -9.50 9.13
CA GLY A 27 -11.50 -8.97 10.45
C GLY A 27 -11.50 -7.45 10.43
N VAL A 28 -12.55 -6.82 10.95
CA VAL A 28 -12.62 -5.36 11.04
C VAL A 28 -11.40 -4.77 11.76
N THR A 29 -11.09 -3.50 11.50
CA THR A 29 -9.99 -2.84 12.20
C THR A 29 -10.28 -2.82 13.71
N GLY A 30 -9.33 -3.30 14.53
CA GLY A 30 -9.54 -3.39 15.98
C GLY A 30 -10.22 -4.68 16.46
N ALA A 31 -10.47 -5.66 15.58
CA ALA A 31 -11.00 -6.97 15.97
C ALA A 31 -9.97 -7.90 16.67
N GLY A 32 -8.73 -7.43 16.86
CA GLY A 32 -7.68 -8.20 17.55
C GLY A 32 -7.08 -9.34 16.73
N LYS A 33 -7.07 -9.27 15.41
CA LYS A 33 -6.43 -10.25 14.52
C LYS A 33 -5.04 -10.67 14.99
N THR A 34 -4.24 -9.73 15.44
CA THR A 34 -2.87 -9.99 15.89
C THR A 34 -2.82 -10.97 17.05
N GLU A 35 -3.75 -10.91 18.01
CA GLU A 35 -3.78 -11.89 19.12
C GLU A 35 -4.11 -13.30 18.63
N VAL A 36 -5.04 -13.42 17.67
CA VAL A 36 -5.33 -14.71 17.02
C VAL A 36 -4.08 -15.26 16.35
N TYR A 37 -3.33 -14.42 15.61
CA TYR A 37 -2.06 -14.83 14.98
C TYR A 37 -1.06 -15.36 15.98
N LEU A 38 -0.86 -14.64 17.09
CA LEU A 38 0.12 -14.99 18.11
C LEU A 38 -0.27 -16.29 18.86
N GLN A 39 -1.56 -16.53 19.06
CA GLN A 39 -2.00 -17.79 19.67
C GLN A 39 -1.88 -18.97 18.72
N LEU A 40 -2.21 -18.81 17.45
CA LEU A 40 -1.98 -19.84 16.43
C LEU A 40 -0.50 -20.16 16.26
N ALA A 41 0.37 -19.13 16.31
CA ALA A 41 1.81 -19.30 16.29
C ALA A 41 2.30 -20.12 17.49
N ASP A 42 1.82 -19.80 18.70
CA ASP A 42 2.17 -20.50 19.93
C ASP A 42 1.85 -22.01 19.86
N GLU A 43 0.67 -22.37 19.34
CA GLU A 43 0.27 -23.78 19.17
C GLU A 43 1.18 -24.53 18.18
N VAL A 44 1.63 -23.86 17.12
CA VAL A 44 2.55 -24.45 16.14
C VAL A 44 3.95 -24.61 16.72
N LEU A 45 4.43 -23.62 17.50
CA LEU A 45 5.72 -23.68 18.18
C LEU A 45 5.76 -24.80 19.24
N LYS A 46 4.67 -25.02 19.99
CA LYS A 46 4.55 -26.17 20.93
C LYS A 46 4.69 -27.51 20.25
N LYS A 47 4.35 -27.63 18.97
CA LYS A 47 4.55 -28.82 18.15
C LYS A 47 5.97 -28.94 17.59
N GLY A 48 6.89 -28.06 17.99
CA GLY A 48 8.28 -28.03 17.55
C GLY A 48 8.51 -27.49 16.14
N LYS A 49 7.48 -26.92 15.50
CA LYS A 49 7.57 -26.38 14.14
C LYS A 49 7.88 -24.88 14.13
N GLN A 50 8.35 -24.41 12.98
CA GLN A 50 8.69 -22.99 12.78
C GLN A 50 7.49 -22.18 12.25
N VAL A 51 7.47 -20.88 12.55
CA VAL A 51 6.40 -19.95 12.13
C VAL A 51 7.01 -18.74 11.41
N LEU A 52 6.40 -18.35 10.29
CA LEU A 52 6.71 -17.13 9.56
C LEU A 52 5.53 -16.17 9.63
N ILE A 53 5.75 -14.98 10.20
CA ILE A 53 4.81 -13.86 10.20
C ILE A 53 5.33 -12.79 9.24
N LEU A 54 4.59 -12.56 8.18
CA LEU A 54 4.87 -11.52 7.19
C LEU A 54 4.03 -10.28 7.51
N VAL A 55 4.69 -9.13 7.54
CA VAL A 55 4.05 -7.83 7.78
C VAL A 55 4.52 -6.82 6.72
N PRO A 56 3.71 -5.81 6.37
CA PRO A 56 4.17 -4.69 5.54
C PRO A 56 5.34 -3.95 6.18
N GLU A 57 6.23 -3.37 5.38
CA GLU A 57 7.41 -2.64 5.91
C GLU A 57 7.03 -1.55 6.93
N ILE A 58 5.92 -0.86 6.70
CA ILE A 58 5.42 0.22 7.56
C ILE A 58 4.82 -0.35 8.88
N ALA A 59 4.28 -1.56 8.85
CA ALA A 59 3.68 -2.21 10.02
C ALA A 59 4.72 -2.90 10.91
N LEU A 60 5.96 -3.08 10.43
CA LEU A 60 7.07 -3.60 11.24
C LEU A 60 7.60 -2.49 12.17
N THR A 61 6.77 -2.11 13.12
CA THR A 61 7.09 -1.09 14.13
C THR A 61 7.82 -1.71 15.33
N PRO A 62 8.59 -0.90 16.10
CA PRO A 62 9.16 -1.36 17.36
C PRO A 62 8.12 -1.98 18.30
N GLN A 63 6.92 -1.40 18.37
CA GLN A 63 5.81 -1.92 19.18
C GLN A 63 5.39 -3.34 18.75
N MET A 64 5.29 -3.61 17.45
CA MET A 64 4.98 -4.95 16.94
C MET A 64 6.09 -5.94 17.29
N ILE A 65 7.34 -5.53 17.08
CA ILE A 65 8.52 -6.35 17.40
C ILE A 65 8.54 -6.65 18.91
N GLU A 66 8.37 -5.65 19.75
CA GLU A 66 8.36 -5.79 21.21
C GLU A 66 7.23 -6.69 21.70
N ARG A 67 6.04 -6.58 21.10
CA ARG A 67 4.88 -7.43 21.39
C ARG A 67 5.16 -8.91 21.10
N VAL A 68 5.83 -9.20 19.99
CA VAL A 68 6.23 -10.58 19.63
C VAL A 68 7.39 -11.04 20.50
N ALA A 69 8.40 -10.19 20.72
CA ALA A 69 9.58 -10.51 21.54
C ALA A 69 9.22 -10.78 23.01
N SER A 70 8.29 -10.00 23.59
CA SER A 70 7.83 -10.22 24.97
C SER A 70 7.14 -11.58 25.18
N ARG A 71 6.57 -12.13 24.09
CA ARG A 71 5.86 -13.43 24.14
C ARG A 71 6.77 -14.62 23.82
N PHE A 72 7.67 -14.50 22.84
CA PHE A 72 8.45 -15.61 22.32
C PHE A 72 9.95 -15.54 22.65
N GLY A 73 10.40 -14.44 23.26
CA GLY A 73 11.76 -14.30 23.78
C GLY A 73 12.86 -14.43 22.73
N SER A 74 13.91 -15.19 23.08
CA SER A 74 15.11 -15.37 22.24
C SER A 74 14.92 -16.25 21.00
N HIS A 75 13.75 -16.85 20.83
CA HIS A 75 13.43 -17.69 19.66
C HIS A 75 12.95 -16.89 18.44
N LEU A 76 12.97 -15.54 18.52
CA LEU A 76 12.53 -14.63 17.49
C LEU A 76 13.68 -14.20 16.60
N ALA A 77 13.49 -14.29 15.28
CA ALA A 77 14.30 -13.59 14.28
C ALA A 77 13.49 -12.49 13.60
N ILE A 78 14.15 -11.39 13.24
CA ILE A 78 13.53 -10.23 12.59
C ILE A 78 14.24 -10.02 11.25
N TYR A 79 13.46 -9.97 10.14
CA TYR A 79 14.06 -9.87 8.81
C TYR A 79 13.37 -8.81 7.95
N HIS A 80 14.10 -7.74 7.59
CA HIS A 80 13.58 -6.64 6.78
C HIS A 80 14.66 -5.95 5.94
N SER A 81 14.24 -5.08 5.02
CA SER A 81 15.12 -4.41 4.05
C SER A 81 16.18 -3.50 4.68
N ARG A 82 15.89 -2.89 5.85
CA ARG A 82 16.77 -1.95 6.57
C ARG A 82 17.95 -2.62 7.29
N LEU A 83 17.97 -3.94 7.43
CA LEU A 83 19.11 -4.67 7.97
C LEU A 83 20.30 -4.57 7.01
N ASN A 84 21.51 -4.36 7.55
CA ASN A 84 22.72 -4.45 6.76
C ASN A 84 23.04 -5.91 6.38
N ALA A 85 24.04 -6.12 5.52
CA ALA A 85 24.37 -7.45 5.02
C ALA A 85 24.76 -8.44 6.14
N GLN A 86 25.52 -7.97 7.15
CA GLN A 86 25.92 -8.78 8.28
C GLN A 86 24.71 -9.18 9.13
N GLN A 87 23.85 -8.24 9.47
CA GLN A 87 22.61 -8.50 10.22
C GLN A 87 21.70 -9.48 9.48
N LYS A 88 21.54 -9.31 8.16
CA LYS A 88 20.76 -10.26 7.34
C LYS A 88 21.32 -11.66 7.39
N TYR A 89 22.64 -11.78 7.31
CA TYR A 89 23.31 -13.07 7.41
C TYR A 89 23.12 -13.71 8.78
N GLU A 90 23.23 -12.95 9.86
CA GLU A 90 22.99 -13.44 11.23
C GLU A 90 21.55 -13.96 11.39
N GLN A 91 20.54 -13.18 10.96
CA GLN A 91 19.14 -13.62 11.02
C GLN A 91 18.90 -14.88 10.15
N TYR A 92 19.50 -14.94 8.96
CA TYR A 92 19.45 -16.11 8.09
C TYR A 92 20.02 -17.35 8.78
N GLN A 93 21.17 -17.22 9.47
CA GLN A 93 21.80 -18.33 10.20
C GLN A 93 20.98 -18.78 11.41
N LEU A 94 20.33 -17.85 12.14
CA LEU A 94 19.43 -18.21 13.24
C LEU A 94 18.29 -19.12 12.77
N VAL A 95 17.70 -18.80 11.62
CA VAL A 95 16.62 -19.61 11.03
C VAL A 95 17.15 -20.97 10.55
N ARG A 96 18.25 -20.96 9.78
CA ARG A 96 18.87 -22.18 9.24
C ARG A 96 19.31 -23.16 10.33
N GLN A 97 19.83 -22.66 11.45
CA GLN A 97 20.30 -23.46 12.59
C GLN A 97 19.16 -23.82 13.57
N LYS A 98 17.92 -23.50 13.25
CA LYS A 98 16.72 -23.69 14.10
C LYS A 98 16.81 -23.02 15.47
N LYS A 99 17.69 -22.03 15.63
CA LYS A 99 17.81 -21.21 16.84
C LYS A 99 16.63 -20.22 16.95
N ALA A 100 16.13 -19.76 15.81
CA ALA A 100 14.87 -19.01 15.72
C ALA A 100 13.76 -19.94 15.23
N SER A 101 12.71 -20.07 16.03
CA SER A 101 11.51 -20.85 15.70
C SER A 101 10.37 -19.97 15.18
N ILE A 102 10.42 -18.67 15.44
CA ILE A 102 9.49 -17.69 14.90
C ILE A 102 10.24 -16.57 14.19
N VAL A 103 9.75 -16.19 13.03
CA VAL A 103 10.30 -15.07 12.25
C VAL A 103 9.20 -14.05 12.01
N VAL A 104 9.50 -12.79 12.31
CA VAL A 104 8.69 -11.65 11.86
C VAL A 104 9.49 -10.91 10.79
N GLY A 105 8.91 -10.72 9.63
CA GLY A 105 9.64 -10.07 8.57
C GLY A 105 8.77 -9.47 7.48
N THR A 106 9.41 -8.70 6.62
CA THR A 106 8.77 -8.10 5.46
C THR A 106 8.81 -9.04 4.27
N ARG A 107 8.35 -8.60 3.10
CA ARG A 107 8.25 -9.39 1.87
C ARG A 107 9.40 -10.37 1.63
N SER A 108 10.65 -9.95 1.81
CA SER A 108 11.83 -10.77 1.54
C SER A 108 12.04 -11.93 2.53
N ALA A 109 11.41 -11.88 3.71
CA ALA A 109 11.49 -12.96 4.69
C ALA A 109 10.87 -14.27 4.20
N VAL A 110 10.01 -14.20 3.18
CA VAL A 110 9.41 -15.40 2.56
C VAL A 110 10.45 -16.34 1.97
N PHE A 111 11.67 -15.91 1.72
CA PHE A 111 12.77 -16.73 1.18
C PHE A 111 13.74 -17.29 2.23
N LEU A 112 13.52 -17.05 3.51
CA LEU A 112 14.37 -17.58 4.57
C LEU A 112 14.36 -19.12 4.59
N PRO A 113 15.47 -19.77 5.00
CA PRO A 113 15.68 -21.21 4.88
C PRO A 113 15.05 -21.97 6.05
N PHE A 114 13.73 -21.99 6.12
CA PHE A 114 13.02 -22.82 7.08
C PHE A 114 13.12 -24.29 6.71
N ASP A 115 13.29 -25.12 7.72
CA ASP A 115 13.41 -26.57 7.59
C ASP A 115 12.06 -27.27 7.86
N ASP A 116 11.39 -26.88 8.93
CA ASP A 116 10.08 -27.44 9.33
C ASP A 116 9.07 -26.31 9.59
N LEU A 117 8.65 -25.63 8.53
CA LEU A 117 7.68 -24.56 8.60
C LEU A 117 6.28 -25.12 8.85
N GLY A 118 5.64 -24.72 9.94
CA GLY A 118 4.33 -25.20 10.36
C GLY A 118 3.19 -24.20 10.12
N LEU A 119 3.51 -22.91 9.95
CA LEU A 119 2.50 -21.87 9.73
C LEU A 119 3.14 -20.66 9.04
N ILE A 120 2.44 -20.13 8.05
CA ILE A 120 2.74 -18.82 7.45
C ILE A 120 1.56 -17.90 7.70
N ILE A 121 1.81 -16.75 8.30
CA ILE A 121 0.83 -15.69 8.51
C ILE A 121 1.25 -14.51 7.66
N MET A 122 0.33 -13.92 6.91
CA MET A 122 0.52 -12.68 6.17
C MET A 122 -0.51 -11.67 6.65
N ASP A 123 -0.06 -10.69 7.44
CA ASP A 123 -0.92 -9.62 7.93
C ASP A 123 -1.04 -8.52 6.88
N GLU A 124 -2.19 -7.83 6.84
CA GLU A 124 -2.54 -6.81 5.85
C GLU A 124 -2.25 -7.28 4.40
N GLU A 125 -2.79 -8.46 4.02
CA GLU A 125 -2.48 -9.15 2.75
C GLU A 125 -2.71 -8.29 1.50
N HIS A 126 -3.57 -7.27 1.61
CA HIS A 126 -3.87 -6.31 0.56
C HIS A 126 -2.73 -5.30 0.31
N ASP A 127 -1.73 -5.22 1.20
CA ASP A 127 -0.71 -4.18 1.10
C ASP A 127 0.16 -4.35 -0.15
N SER A 128 0.28 -3.26 -0.92
CA SER A 128 1.03 -3.25 -2.18
C SER A 128 2.53 -3.53 -2.01
N SER A 129 3.10 -3.37 -0.80
CA SER A 129 4.51 -3.67 -0.54
C SER A 129 4.87 -5.15 -0.66
N TYR A 130 3.88 -6.04 -0.65
CA TYR A 130 4.07 -7.47 -0.90
C TYR A 130 4.35 -7.81 -2.37
N LYS A 131 4.09 -6.89 -3.30
CA LYS A 131 4.51 -7.01 -4.70
C LYS A 131 5.89 -6.43 -4.88
N GLN A 132 6.77 -7.17 -5.58
CA GLN A 132 8.04 -6.67 -6.06
C GLN A 132 7.92 -6.22 -7.50
N ASP A 133 8.22 -4.93 -7.76
CA ASP A 133 8.15 -4.35 -9.11
C ASP A 133 9.45 -4.55 -9.90
N SER A 134 10.59 -4.73 -9.21
CA SER A 134 11.87 -5.03 -9.85
C SER A 134 12.02 -6.53 -10.16
N GLN A 135 12.89 -6.87 -11.10
CA GLN A 135 13.19 -8.27 -11.44
C GLN A 135 13.90 -9.00 -10.27
N PRO A 136 13.50 -10.24 -9.96
CA PRO A 136 12.30 -10.93 -10.43
C PRO A 136 11.02 -10.32 -9.84
N ALA A 137 10.04 -9.99 -10.70
CA ALA A 137 8.76 -9.47 -10.26
C ALA A 137 7.89 -10.62 -9.70
N TYR A 138 7.61 -10.58 -8.38
CA TYR A 138 6.79 -11.59 -7.70
C TYR A 138 5.84 -10.96 -6.69
N HIS A 139 4.79 -11.68 -6.36
CA HIS A 139 3.92 -11.35 -5.24
C HIS A 139 4.20 -12.28 -4.06
N CYS A 140 4.47 -11.73 -2.87
CA CYS A 140 4.83 -12.50 -1.68
C CYS A 140 3.76 -13.53 -1.29
N ARG A 141 2.47 -13.21 -1.45
CA ARG A 141 1.36 -14.13 -1.20
C ARG A 141 1.48 -15.41 -2.03
N ASP A 142 1.81 -15.29 -3.31
CA ASP A 142 1.90 -16.45 -4.19
C ASP A 142 3.05 -17.37 -3.77
N ILE A 143 4.19 -16.78 -3.38
CA ILE A 143 5.33 -17.51 -2.84
C ILE A 143 4.98 -18.15 -1.49
N ALA A 144 4.28 -17.42 -0.61
CA ALA A 144 3.84 -17.96 0.69
C ALA A 144 2.92 -19.17 0.53
N ILE A 145 1.96 -19.10 -0.39
CA ILE A 145 1.03 -20.22 -0.69
C ILE A 145 1.80 -21.41 -1.29
N TRP A 146 2.75 -21.15 -2.21
CA TRP A 146 3.59 -22.20 -2.76
C TRP A 146 4.44 -22.87 -1.66
N ARG A 147 5.04 -22.08 -0.75
CA ARG A 147 5.78 -22.60 0.40
C ARG A 147 4.89 -23.38 1.37
N GLY A 148 3.66 -22.93 1.60
CA GLY A 148 2.69 -23.65 2.40
C GLY A 148 2.44 -25.05 1.85
N LYS A 149 2.28 -25.19 0.52
CA LYS A 149 2.19 -26.48 -0.14
C LYS A 149 3.45 -27.32 0.00
N TYR A 150 4.62 -26.72 -0.20
CA TYR A 150 5.92 -27.41 -0.11
C TYR A 150 6.19 -27.98 1.29
N HIS A 151 5.91 -27.19 2.34
CA HIS A 151 6.12 -27.61 3.74
C HIS A 151 4.89 -28.32 4.36
N HIS A 152 3.84 -28.54 3.61
CA HIS A 152 2.55 -29.08 4.09
C HIS A 152 2.03 -28.33 5.33
N CYS A 153 2.09 -27.01 5.30
CA CYS A 153 1.64 -26.15 6.38
C CYS A 153 0.53 -25.18 5.92
N LYS A 154 -0.24 -24.71 6.89
CA LYS A 154 -1.31 -23.75 6.66
C LYS A 154 -0.78 -22.36 6.40
N VAL A 155 -1.48 -21.62 5.54
CA VAL A 155 -1.23 -20.21 5.24
C VAL A 155 -2.44 -19.39 5.65
N LEU A 156 -2.25 -18.40 6.51
CA LEU A 156 -3.28 -17.48 6.99
C LEU A 156 -3.03 -16.08 6.40
N LEU A 157 -3.93 -15.64 5.56
CA LEU A 157 -3.96 -14.29 4.99
C LEU A 157 -4.91 -13.45 5.82
N GLY A 158 -4.45 -12.36 6.42
CA GLY A 158 -5.28 -11.52 7.25
C GLY A 158 -5.40 -10.09 6.73
N SER A 159 -6.62 -9.54 6.77
CA SER A 159 -6.88 -8.15 6.40
C SER A 159 -8.24 -7.68 6.91
N ALA A 160 -8.38 -6.37 7.11
CA ALA A 160 -9.69 -5.73 7.28
C ALA A 160 -10.36 -5.49 5.91
N THR A 161 -9.55 -5.25 4.90
CA THR A 161 -9.95 -4.99 3.51
C THR A 161 -9.18 -5.94 2.58
N PRO A 162 -9.54 -7.23 2.55
CA PRO A 162 -8.86 -8.19 1.68
C PRO A 162 -8.86 -7.73 0.22
N THR A 163 -7.82 -8.12 -0.54
CA THR A 163 -7.86 -7.90 -1.99
C THR A 163 -9.10 -8.57 -2.59
N LEU A 164 -9.70 -7.94 -3.59
CA LEU A 164 -10.92 -8.47 -4.22
C LEU A 164 -10.67 -9.87 -4.80
N GLU A 165 -9.45 -10.15 -5.26
CA GLU A 165 -9.03 -11.47 -5.74
C GLU A 165 -9.02 -12.52 -4.62
N SER A 166 -8.48 -12.18 -3.44
CA SER A 166 -8.45 -13.10 -2.28
C SER A 166 -9.84 -13.36 -1.75
N TYR A 167 -10.66 -12.31 -1.64
CA TYR A 167 -12.04 -12.46 -1.15
C TYR A 167 -12.91 -13.23 -2.14
N ALA A 168 -12.76 -12.99 -3.46
CA ALA A 168 -13.45 -13.78 -4.48
C ALA A 168 -13.08 -15.28 -4.44
N ARG A 169 -11.80 -15.58 -4.17
CA ARG A 169 -11.35 -16.98 -3.96
C ARG A 169 -11.96 -17.60 -2.72
N ALA A 170 -12.07 -16.83 -1.64
CA ALA A 170 -12.71 -17.30 -0.41
C ALA A 170 -14.20 -17.59 -0.62
N LEU A 171 -14.94 -16.71 -1.31
CA LEU A 171 -16.35 -16.94 -1.65
C LEU A 171 -16.58 -18.14 -2.60
N LYS A 172 -15.53 -18.56 -3.32
CA LYS A 172 -15.54 -19.76 -4.17
C LYS A 172 -14.98 -21.02 -3.46
N ASN A 173 -14.76 -20.95 -2.16
CA ASN A 173 -14.17 -22.03 -1.35
C ASN A 173 -12.77 -22.50 -1.85
N VAL A 174 -12.02 -21.61 -2.55
CA VAL A 174 -10.61 -21.83 -2.89
C VAL A 174 -9.71 -21.49 -1.69
N TYR A 175 -10.11 -20.49 -0.92
CA TYR A 175 -9.57 -20.20 0.41
C TYR A 175 -10.68 -20.42 1.44
N HIS A 176 -10.32 -20.86 2.63
CA HIS A 176 -11.27 -20.96 3.75
C HIS A 176 -11.48 -19.57 4.35
N LEU A 177 -12.73 -19.07 4.34
CA LEU A 177 -13.04 -17.74 4.87
C LEU A 177 -13.29 -17.82 6.38
N LEU A 178 -12.51 -17.06 7.14
CA LEU A 178 -12.72 -16.79 8.56
C LEU A 178 -13.10 -15.32 8.74
N THR A 179 -14.01 -15.03 9.66
CA THR A 179 -14.47 -13.63 9.88
C THR A 179 -14.42 -13.23 11.35
N LEU A 180 -14.01 -11.96 11.58
CA LEU A 180 -14.13 -11.26 12.85
C LEU A 180 -14.91 -9.96 12.57
N GLU A 181 -16.17 -9.93 12.94
CA GLU A 181 -17.08 -8.85 12.58
C GLU A 181 -17.15 -7.75 13.64
N HIS A 182 -16.76 -8.07 14.88
CA HIS A 182 -16.85 -7.17 16.00
C HIS A 182 -15.48 -6.64 16.43
N ARG A 183 -15.44 -5.37 16.84
CA ARG A 183 -14.26 -4.77 17.46
C ARG A 183 -14.20 -5.21 18.93
N ILE A 184 -12.99 -5.28 19.48
CA ILE A 184 -12.81 -5.53 20.94
C ILE A 184 -13.47 -4.41 21.75
N ASN A 185 -13.37 -3.15 21.29
CA ASN A 185 -14.06 -2.00 21.84
C ASN A 185 -15.19 -1.61 20.88
N ASP A 186 -16.43 -1.78 21.25
CA ASP A 186 -17.64 -1.72 20.42
C ASP A 186 -17.93 -0.38 19.69
N SER A 187 -17.08 0.64 19.79
CA SER A 187 -17.33 1.94 19.17
C SER A 187 -16.73 2.08 17.77
N LEU A 188 -17.58 2.09 16.75
CA LEU A 188 -17.21 2.58 15.43
C LEU A 188 -17.05 4.12 15.48
N PRO A 189 -16.05 4.68 14.80
CA PRO A 189 -15.96 6.13 14.67
C PRO A 189 -17.15 6.68 13.89
N VAL A 190 -17.65 7.83 14.30
CA VAL A 190 -18.64 8.58 13.53
C VAL A 190 -17.93 9.19 12.34
N THR A 191 -18.37 8.83 11.13
CA THR A 191 -17.76 9.31 9.89
C THR A 191 -18.69 10.28 9.18
N GLU A 192 -18.18 11.48 8.89
CA GLU A 192 -18.86 12.53 8.15
C GLU A 192 -18.16 12.76 6.81
N ILE A 193 -18.94 12.76 5.72
CA ILE A 193 -18.46 13.09 4.38
C ILE A 193 -18.77 14.56 4.12
N VAL A 194 -17.75 15.34 3.77
CA VAL A 194 -17.88 16.77 3.50
C VAL A 194 -17.54 17.06 2.04
N SER A 195 -18.48 17.67 1.33
CA SER A 195 -18.33 18.09 -0.06
C SER A 195 -17.50 19.35 -0.17
N MET A 196 -16.41 19.29 -0.96
CA MET A 196 -15.54 20.43 -1.22
C MET A 196 -15.97 21.25 -2.45
N LYS A 197 -17.10 20.95 -3.08
CA LYS A 197 -17.56 21.66 -4.29
C LYS A 197 -17.80 23.15 -4.06
N ASN A 198 -18.25 23.51 -2.87
CA ASN A 198 -18.54 24.89 -2.49
C ASN A 198 -17.36 25.59 -1.77
N GLU A 199 -16.34 24.83 -1.41
CA GLU A 199 -15.16 25.26 -0.65
C GLU A 199 -13.95 25.58 -1.57
N LYS A 200 -14.19 26.15 -2.75
CA LYS A 200 -13.25 26.22 -3.90
C LYS A 200 -11.84 26.77 -3.62
N GLN A 201 -11.63 27.47 -2.51
CA GLN A 201 -10.32 28.04 -2.14
C GLN A 201 -9.77 27.51 -0.82
N ASN A 202 -10.53 26.71 -0.07
CA ASN A 202 -10.16 26.22 1.23
C ASN A 202 -9.53 24.82 1.13
N ILE A 203 -8.42 24.61 1.80
CA ILE A 203 -7.83 23.26 1.96
C ILE A 203 -8.56 22.50 3.06
N LEU A 204 -8.98 23.21 4.11
CA LEU A 204 -9.76 22.67 5.22
C LEU A 204 -11.19 23.22 5.12
N SER A 205 -12.18 22.34 5.15
CA SER A 205 -13.59 22.73 5.29
C SER A 205 -13.84 23.38 6.64
N ASP A 206 -14.88 24.21 6.73
CA ASP A 206 -15.21 24.84 8.01
C ASP A 206 -15.61 23.81 9.06
N VAL A 207 -16.33 22.74 8.67
CA VAL A 207 -16.64 21.59 9.55
C VAL A 207 -15.38 20.97 10.14
N LEU A 208 -14.35 20.74 9.31
CA LEU A 208 -13.09 20.13 9.81
C LEU A 208 -12.35 21.10 10.73
N LYS A 209 -12.34 22.41 10.43
CA LYS A 209 -11.72 23.43 11.29
C LYS A 209 -12.37 23.47 12.68
N GLU A 210 -13.70 23.49 12.74
CA GLU A 210 -14.45 23.49 14.00
C GLU A 210 -14.16 22.24 14.85
N LYS A 211 -14.14 21.06 14.21
CA LYS A 211 -13.83 19.81 14.90
C LYS A 211 -12.37 19.74 15.37
N ILE A 212 -11.41 20.25 14.61
CA ILE A 212 -10.01 20.34 15.06
C ILE A 212 -9.92 21.24 16.29
N GLN A 213 -10.54 22.44 16.27
CA GLN A 213 -10.50 23.35 17.40
C GLN A 213 -11.12 22.71 18.66
N ASP A 214 -12.27 22.04 18.54
CA ASP A 214 -12.90 21.31 19.65
C ASP A 214 -11.96 20.26 20.27
N ARG A 215 -11.16 19.54 19.46
CA ARG A 215 -10.19 18.57 19.98
C ARG A 215 -9.00 19.22 20.66
N LEU A 216 -8.50 20.32 20.11
CA LEU A 216 -7.42 21.10 20.74
C LEU A 216 -7.85 21.65 22.10
N ASP A 217 -9.07 22.17 22.19
CA ASP A 217 -9.64 22.70 23.45
C ASP A 217 -9.79 21.60 24.52
N LYS A 218 -9.98 20.34 24.10
CA LYS A 218 -10.07 19.16 24.96
C LYS A 218 -8.72 18.50 25.25
N ASN A 219 -7.60 19.05 24.75
CA ASN A 219 -6.27 18.44 24.78
C ASN A 219 -6.25 17.02 24.16
N GLU A 220 -7.01 16.81 23.09
CA GLU A 220 -7.04 15.58 22.32
C GLU A 220 -6.21 15.72 21.04
N GLN A 221 -5.78 14.59 20.48
CA GLN A 221 -4.92 14.59 19.31
C GLN A 221 -5.70 14.40 18.00
N VAL A 222 -5.18 15.00 16.94
CA VAL A 222 -5.76 14.96 15.60
C VAL A 222 -4.76 14.39 14.59
N ILE A 223 -5.24 13.55 13.68
CA ILE A 223 -4.48 13.13 12.50
C ILE A 223 -5.10 13.77 11.25
N LEU A 224 -4.25 14.44 10.45
CA LEU A 224 -4.63 14.97 9.14
C LEU A 224 -3.92 14.19 8.04
N LEU A 225 -4.69 13.38 7.32
CA LEU A 225 -4.22 12.59 6.21
C LEU A 225 -4.46 13.32 4.88
N LEU A 226 -3.40 13.65 4.18
CA LEU A 226 -3.49 14.09 2.79
C LEU A 226 -3.44 12.86 1.87
N ASN A 227 -4.59 12.52 1.24
CA ASN A 227 -4.63 11.46 0.25
C ASN A 227 -3.95 11.94 -1.03
N ARG A 228 -2.63 11.75 -1.09
CA ARG A 228 -1.84 12.17 -2.23
C ARG A 228 -0.84 11.09 -2.62
N ARG A 229 -1.05 10.48 -3.80
CA ARG A 229 -0.06 9.66 -4.49
C ARG A 229 0.43 10.41 -5.72
N GLY A 230 1.66 10.91 -5.68
CA GLY A 230 2.39 11.34 -6.88
C GLY A 230 2.23 12.78 -7.34
N TYR A 231 1.50 13.64 -6.63
CA TYR A 231 1.53 15.08 -6.89
C TYR A 231 2.54 15.75 -5.97
N HIS A 232 3.72 15.96 -6.48
CA HIS A 232 4.69 16.90 -5.95
C HIS A 232 4.24 18.31 -6.35
N ASN A 233 4.67 19.35 -5.63
CA ASN A 233 4.48 20.73 -6.09
C ASN A 233 5.04 20.85 -7.50
N ILE A 234 4.18 20.82 -8.51
CA ILE A 234 4.58 20.87 -9.90
C ILE A 234 4.55 22.32 -10.33
N LEU A 235 5.60 22.76 -10.99
CA LEU A 235 5.61 24.04 -11.64
C LEU A 235 5.03 23.92 -13.04
N ARG A 236 4.01 24.73 -13.33
CA ARG A 236 3.43 24.90 -14.66
C ARG A 236 3.78 26.26 -15.22
N CYS A 237 4.16 26.31 -16.49
CA CYS A 237 4.32 27.56 -17.21
C CYS A 237 3.01 28.35 -17.19
N LYS A 238 3.09 29.64 -16.87
CA LYS A 238 1.90 30.53 -16.83
C LYS A 238 1.32 30.77 -18.22
N GLU A 239 2.13 30.65 -19.26
CA GLU A 239 1.72 30.90 -20.64
C GLU A 239 1.10 29.64 -21.29
N CYS A 240 1.86 28.54 -21.39
CA CYS A 240 1.42 27.35 -22.11
C CYS A 240 0.84 26.24 -21.21
N GLY A 241 0.91 26.37 -19.89
CA GLY A 241 0.40 25.37 -18.93
C GLY A 241 1.25 24.10 -18.82
N GLU A 242 2.34 23.98 -19.61
CA GLU A 242 3.20 22.79 -19.60
C GLU A 242 3.98 22.69 -18.30
N VAL A 243 4.23 21.45 -17.84
CA VAL A 243 4.96 21.17 -16.60
C VAL A 243 6.47 21.12 -16.85
N VAL A 244 7.27 21.47 -15.84
CA VAL A 244 8.72 21.25 -15.91
C VAL A 244 9.01 19.75 -15.78
N LYS A 245 9.55 19.16 -16.85
CA LYS A 245 9.86 17.73 -16.95
C LYS A 245 11.30 17.41 -16.62
N CYS A 246 11.54 16.23 -16.07
CA CYS A 246 12.89 15.72 -15.87
C CYS A 246 13.52 15.37 -17.23
N PRO A 247 14.76 15.79 -17.51
CA PRO A 247 15.41 15.49 -18.80
C PRO A 247 15.66 13.99 -19.02
N HIS A 248 15.74 13.20 -17.94
CA HIS A 248 16.02 11.76 -18.01
C HIS A 248 14.76 10.88 -17.90
N CYS A 249 13.65 11.41 -17.41
CA CYS A 249 12.45 10.60 -17.10
C CYS A 249 11.17 11.09 -17.77
N ASP A 250 11.15 12.18 -18.50
CA ASP A 250 9.96 12.82 -19.06
C ASP A 250 8.80 13.04 -18.04
N LEU A 251 9.04 12.76 -16.78
CA LEU A 251 8.12 12.95 -15.67
C LEU A 251 8.18 14.38 -15.14
N ALA A 252 7.05 14.90 -14.70
CA ALA A 252 7.00 16.19 -14.02
C ALA A 252 7.94 16.17 -12.81
N MET A 253 8.78 17.19 -12.69
CA MET A 253 9.66 17.38 -11.53
C MET A 253 8.90 18.03 -10.39
N SER A 254 9.28 17.67 -9.17
CA SER A 254 8.75 18.25 -7.95
C SER A 254 9.50 19.51 -7.56
N TYR A 255 8.79 20.54 -7.22
CA TYR A 255 9.37 21.78 -6.69
C TYR A 255 9.52 21.68 -5.17
N HIS A 256 10.74 21.78 -4.68
CA HIS A 256 11.08 21.84 -3.26
C HIS A 256 11.26 23.29 -2.85
N TYR A 257 10.25 23.86 -2.20
CA TYR A 257 10.17 25.29 -1.89
C TYR A 257 11.33 25.76 -1.01
N LYS A 258 11.68 25.01 0.05
CA LYS A 258 12.76 25.38 0.99
C LYS A 258 14.14 25.44 0.35
N GLU A 259 14.40 24.53 -0.59
CA GLU A 259 15.69 24.41 -1.28
C GLU A 259 15.71 25.19 -2.59
N ASN A 260 14.55 25.66 -3.05
CA ASN A 260 14.32 26.34 -4.33
C ASN A 260 14.87 25.55 -5.54
N VAL A 261 14.62 24.24 -5.54
CA VAL A 261 15.07 23.31 -6.59
C VAL A 261 13.93 22.46 -7.12
N MET A 262 14.10 21.99 -8.36
CA MET A 262 13.28 20.95 -8.97
C MET A 262 13.96 19.59 -8.77
N LYS A 263 13.23 18.58 -8.29
CA LYS A 263 13.77 17.23 -8.06
C LYS A 263 12.91 16.17 -8.73
N CYS A 264 13.53 15.25 -9.42
CA CYS A 264 12.89 14.04 -9.92
C CYS A 264 12.99 12.92 -8.89
N HIS A 265 11.88 12.49 -8.32
CA HIS A 265 11.86 11.41 -7.31
C HIS A 265 12.08 10.00 -7.89
N THR A 266 12.11 9.88 -9.24
CA THR A 266 12.34 8.60 -9.92
C THR A 266 13.83 8.32 -10.14
N CYS A 267 14.59 9.34 -10.60
CA CYS A 267 16.03 9.18 -10.88
C CYS A 267 16.93 9.98 -9.93
N GLY A 268 16.36 10.84 -9.08
CA GLY A 268 17.11 11.68 -8.15
C GLY A 268 17.70 12.96 -8.75
N THR A 269 17.52 13.20 -10.05
CA THR A 269 18.02 14.43 -10.73
C THR A 269 17.47 15.68 -10.05
N MET A 270 18.35 16.63 -9.74
CA MET A 270 17.99 17.95 -9.22
C MET A 270 18.41 19.03 -10.23
N THR A 271 17.53 19.99 -10.46
CA THR A 271 17.79 21.15 -11.33
C THR A 271 17.29 22.44 -10.67
N ARG A 272 17.82 23.57 -11.12
CA ARG A 272 17.24 24.86 -10.76
C ARG A 272 15.93 25.07 -11.52
N ILE A 273 15.08 25.98 -11.02
CA ILE A 273 13.88 26.40 -11.74
C ILE A 273 14.34 27.06 -13.06
N PRO A 274 13.82 26.63 -14.21
CA PRO A 274 14.14 27.27 -15.48
C PRO A 274 13.68 28.74 -15.45
N LYS A 275 14.51 29.65 -15.99
CA LYS A 275 14.13 31.06 -16.15
C LYS A 275 13.16 31.24 -17.32
N ILE A 276 13.28 30.40 -18.33
CA ILE A 276 12.49 30.39 -19.57
C ILE A 276 11.82 29.04 -19.67
N CYS A 277 10.56 29.01 -20.07
CA CYS A 277 9.84 27.76 -20.27
C CYS A 277 10.53 26.89 -21.35
N PRO A 278 10.89 25.63 -21.05
CA PRO A 278 11.52 24.75 -22.03
C PRO A 278 10.63 24.42 -23.24
N SER A 279 9.30 24.56 -23.10
CA SER A 279 8.33 24.18 -24.14
C SER A 279 7.94 25.35 -25.04
N CYS A 280 7.56 26.49 -24.49
CA CYS A 280 7.09 27.66 -25.27
C CYS A 280 8.08 28.84 -25.30
N HIS A 281 9.22 28.71 -24.65
CA HIS A 281 10.27 29.76 -24.56
C HIS A 281 9.80 31.09 -23.94
N SER A 282 8.66 31.10 -23.23
CA SER A 282 8.17 32.29 -22.51
C SER A 282 8.96 32.50 -21.24
N ASP A 283 9.14 33.76 -20.86
CA ASP A 283 9.71 34.23 -19.59
C ASP A 283 8.64 34.65 -18.57
N SER A 284 7.36 34.40 -18.86
CA SER A 284 6.20 34.70 -17.97
C SER A 284 6.26 34.02 -16.60
N GLY A 285 7.24 33.11 -16.42
CA GLY A 285 7.48 32.38 -15.18
C GLY A 285 6.53 31.19 -14.98
N PHE A 286 6.60 30.61 -13.78
CA PHE A 286 5.88 29.39 -13.44
C PHE A 286 4.93 29.62 -12.26
N ALA A 287 3.80 28.94 -12.26
CA ALA A 287 2.89 28.86 -11.13
C ALA A 287 2.97 27.46 -10.49
N THR A 288 2.87 27.40 -9.16
CA THR A 288 2.72 26.13 -8.45
C THR A 288 1.32 25.58 -8.65
N PHE A 289 1.22 24.30 -9.01
CA PHE A 289 -0.05 23.62 -9.16
C PHE A 289 -0.21 22.53 -8.12
N GLY A 290 -1.36 22.51 -7.43
CA GLY A 290 -1.64 21.62 -6.32
C GLY A 290 -1.03 22.10 -5.00
N TYR A 291 -1.43 21.48 -3.90
CA TYR A 291 -0.83 21.71 -2.60
C TYR A 291 -0.24 20.42 -2.02
N GLY A 292 0.94 20.50 -1.40
CA GLY A 292 1.59 19.40 -0.71
C GLY A 292 1.41 19.51 0.80
N THR A 293 2.02 18.56 1.50
CA THR A 293 2.09 18.58 2.97
C THR A 293 2.71 19.85 3.53
N GLU A 294 3.60 20.51 2.79
CA GLU A 294 4.18 21.81 3.18
C GLU A 294 3.14 22.93 3.18
N LYS A 295 2.34 23.03 2.12
CA LYS A 295 1.28 24.04 2.04
C LYS A 295 0.15 23.74 3.05
N LEU A 296 -0.17 22.47 3.24
CA LEU A 296 -1.12 22.06 4.27
C LEU A 296 -0.59 22.42 5.67
N LEU A 297 0.70 22.20 5.95
CA LEU A 297 1.33 22.60 7.21
C LEU A 297 1.20 24.11 7.45
N GLU A 298 1.51 24.91 6.42
CA GLU A 298 1.38 26.39 6.50
C GLU A 298 -0.06 26.81 6.82
N VAL A 299 -1.06 26.20 6.15
CA VAL A 299 -2.48 26.50 6.40
C VAL A 299 -2.89 26.11 7.81
N VAL A 300 -2.50 24.92 8.28
CA VAL A 300 -2.83 24.44 9.63
C VAL A 300 -2.17 25.32 10.70
N GLN A 301 -0.89 25.70 10.52
CA GLN A 301 -0.17 26.59 11.44
C GLN A 301 -0.79 28.00 11.51
N ASN A 302 -1.22 28.54 10.37
CA ASN A 302 -1.87 29.85 10.33
C ASN A 302 -3.28 29.84 10.95
N THR A 303 -3.98 28.71 10.84
CA THR A 303 -5.34 28.54 11.39
C THR A 303 -5.31 28.26 12.89
N PHE A 304 -4.39 27.42 13.35
CA PHE A 304 -4.28 26.95 14.75
C PHE A 304 -2.90 27.34 15.31
N LYS A 305 -2.76 28.62 15.66
CA LYS A 305 -1.44 29.23 16.00
C LYS A 305 -0.76 28.60 17.21
N ASP A 306 -1.54 28.11 18.18
CA ASP A 306 -1.03 27.54 19.42
C ASP A 306 -0.85 26.01 19.37
N ALA A 307 -1.26 25.38 18.28
CA ALA A 307 -1.14 23.93 18.11
C ALA A 307 0.28 23.50 17.75
N ARG A 308 0.75 22.46 18.42
CA ARG A 308 2.02 21.79 18.12
C ARG A 308 1.80 20.78 16.99
N ILE A 309 2.47 20.96 15.85
CA ILE A 309 2.23 20.18 14.66
C ILE A 309 3.48 19.38 14.29
N LEU A 310 3.34 18.08 14.09
CA LEU A 310 4.34 17.21 13.49
C LEU A 310 3.94 16.87 12.06
N ARG A 311 4.92 16.87 11.16
CA ARG A 311 4.75 16.45 9.76
C ARG A 311 5.50 15.17 9.49
N MET A 312 4.81 14.19 8.87
CA MET A 312 5.37 12.90 8.51
C MET A 312 5.10 12.57 7.03
N ASP A 313 6.12 12.75 6.21
CA ASP A 313 6.11 12.36 4.80
C ASP A 313 7.50 11.82 4.38
N ARG A 314 7.67 11.49 3.09
CA ARG A 314 8.94 10.96 2.59
C ARG A 314 10.12 11.92 2.77
N ASP A 315 9.88 13.23 2.73
CA ASP A 315 10.93 14.22 2.83
C ASP A 315 11.41 14.40 4.28
N THR A 316 10.49 14.29 5.24
CA THR A 316 10.79 14.38 6.69
C THR A 316 11.29 13.06 7.28
N THR A 317 11.15 11.95 6.57
CA THR A 317 11.53 10.60 7.03
C THR A 317 12.67 9.98 6.21
N SER A 318 13.55 10.80 5.67
CA SER A 318 14.65 10.36 4.81
C SER A 318 15.76 9.60 5.55
N LYS A 319 15.98 9.88 6.84
CA LYS A 319 16.96 9.18 7.69
C LYS A 319 16.31 8.00 8.41
N LYS A 320 17.14 7.02 8.75
CA LYS A 320 16.72 5.71 9.28
C LYS A 320 15.80 5.81 10.51
N ASP A 321 16.00 6.80 11.37
CA ASP A 321 15.34 6.88 12.68
C ASP A 321 14.30 8.02 12.77
N ASP A 322 14.16 8.84 11.71
CA ASP A 322 13.27 10.02 11.76
C ASP A 322 11.79 9.61 11.88
N HIS A 323 11.40 8.55 11.20
CA HIS A 323 10.04 8.01 11.27
C HIS A 323 9.67 7.60 12.70
N GLU A 324 10.56 6.88 13.36
CA GLU A 324 10.34 6.39 14.72
C GLU A 324 10.30 7.52 15.75
N LYS A 325 11.17 8.53 15.59
CA LYS A 325 11.20 9.72 16.47
C LYS A 325 9.90 10.51 16.39
N ILE A 326 9.38 10.75 15.17
CA ILE A 326 8.12 11.47 14.97
C ILE A 326 6.96 10.73 15.64
N LEU A 327 6.88 9.41 15.46
CA LEU A 327 5.82 8.61 16.05
C LEU A 327 5.89 8.57 17.57
N LYS A 328 7.09 8.44 18.13
CA LYS A 328 7.31 8.44 19.57
C LYS A 328 6.96 9.78 20.20
N ALA A 329 7.37 10.88 19.58
CA ALA A 329 7.03 12.22 20.03
C ALA A 329 5.51 12.45 20.01
N PHE A 330 4.83 12.05 18.94
CA PHE A 330 3.38 12.15 18.86
C PHE A 330 2.68 11.25 19.90
N GLY A 331 3.12 10.01 20.06
CA GLY A 331 2.60 9.10 21.08
C GLY A 331 2.79 9.59 22.53
N ASN A 332 3.85 10.36 22.79
CA ASN A 332 4.13 11.00 24.09
C ASN A 332 3.38 12.33 24.30
N HIS A 333 2.43 12.69 23.45
CA HIS A 333 1.72 13.98 23.47
C HIS A 333 2.63 15.23 23.35
N GLU A 334 3.77 15.11 22.66
CA GLU A 334 4.64 16.25 22.35
C GLU A 334 4.08 17.12 21.20
N ALA A 335 3.05 16.62 20.50
CA ALA A 335 2.32 17.35 19.48
C ALA A 335 0.82 17.03 19.51
N ASP A 336 0.03 17.99 19.05
CA ASP A 336 -1.44 17.94 19.06
C ASP A 336 -1.98 17.47 17.70
N ILE A 337 -1.29 17.81 16.61
CA ILE A 337 -1.68 17.46 15.25
C ILE A 337 -0.54 16.70 14.57
N LEU A 338 -0.84 15.50 14.05
CA LEU A 338 0.05 14.78 13.14
C LEU A 338 -0.48 14.90 11.71
N LEU A 339 0.31 15.54 10.86
CA LEU A 339 -0.01 15.77 9.46
C LEU A 339 0.88 14.91 8.57
N GLY A 340 0.30 14.24 7.58
CA GLY A 340 1.13 13.48 6.64
C GLY A 340 0.34 12.83 5.52
N THR A 341 1.02 11.92 4.82
CA THR A 341 0.46 11.15 3.72
C THR A 341 0.05 9.74 4.16
N GLN A 342 -0.16 8.84 3.24
CA GLN A 342 -0.58 7.45 3.51
C GLN A 342 0.30 6.69 4.53
N MET A 343 1.49 7.19 4.85
CA MET A 343 2.37 6.59 5.86
C MET A 343 1.73 6.62 7.26
N ILE A 344 0.93 7.65 7.57
CA ILE A 344 0.24 7.77 8.87
C ILE A 344 -1.07 6.97 8.95
N ALA A 345 -1.59 6.49 7.82
CA ALA A 345 -2.79 5.65 7.80
C ALA A 345 -2.53 4.20 8.23
N LYS A 346 -1.26 3.76 8.26
CA LYS A 346 -0.90 2.34 8.44
C LYS A 346 -0.11 2.10 9.74
N GLY A 347 -0.43 1.01 10.43
CA GLY A 347 0.40 0.44 11.51
C GLY A 347 0.55 1.26 12.79
N LEU A 348 -0.16 2.38 12.95
CA LEU A 348 -0.02 3.28 14.10
C LEU A 348 -1.24 3.19 15.03
N ASP A 349 -0.98 3.20 16.31
CA ASP A 349 -2.00 3.16 17.35
C ASP A 349 -1.73 4.24 18.40
N PHE A 350 -2.59 5.25 18.46
CA PHE A 350 -2.45 6.36 19.40
C PHE A 350 -3.75 6.52 20.19
N ALA A 351 -3.68 6.30 21.49
CA ALA A 351 -4.83 6.40 22.38
C ALA A 351 -5.42 7.82 22.49
N GLY A 352 -4.60 8.86 22.23
CA GLY A 352 -5.01 10.27 22.28
C GLY A 352 -5.74 10.77 21.03
N VAL A 353 -5.75 10.00 19.93
CA VAL A 353 -6.36 10.43 18.67
C VAL A 353 -7.86 10.17 18.67
N THR A 354 -8.63 11.23 18.65
CA THR A 354 -10.10 11.20 18.61
C THR A 354 -10.69 11.77 17.33
N LEU A 355 -9.89 12.47 16.49
CA LEU A 355 -10.30 12.99 15.19
C LEU A 355 -9.30 12.62 14.11
N VAL A 356 -9.81 12.12 12.98
CA VAL A 356 -9.05 11.94 11.75
C VAL A 356 -9.69 12.76 10.62
N GLY A 357 -8.94 13.68 10.06
CA GLY A 357 -9.33 14.42 8.86
C GLY A 357 -8.66 13.83 7.62
N ILE A 358 -9.43 13.38 6.65
CA ILE A 358 -8.95 12.85 5.37
C ILE A 358 -9.21 13.90 4.29
N LEU A 359 -8.13 14.45 3.75
CA LEU A 359 -8.16 15.50 2.74
C LEU A 359 -8.03 14.88 1.34
N ASN A 360 -8.77 15.37 0.37
CA ASN A 360 -8.81 14.83 -1.00
C ASN A 360 -9.09 13.30 -1.02
N GLY A 361 -10.09 12.86 -0.28
CA GLY A 361 -10.40 11.44 -0.10
C GLY A 361 -10.66 10.70 -1.42
N ASP A 362 -11.20 11.37 -2.42
CA ASP A 362 -11.55 10.84 -3.74
C ASP A 362 -10.51 11.09 -4.85
N GLU A 363 -9.36 11.72 -4.55
CA GLU A 363 -8.32 12.02 -5.55
C GLU A 363 -7.83 10.76 -6.29
N GLY A 364 -7.78 9.63 -5.59
CA GLY A 364 -7.38 8.35 -6.15
C GLY A 364 -8.32 7.83 -7.25
N LEU A 365 -9.59 8.22 -7.22
CA LEU A 365 -10.62 7.77 -8.17
C LEU A 365 -10.45 8.37 -9.59
N ALA A 366 -9.74 9.49 -9.70
CA ALA A 366 -9.45 10.13 -11.00
C ALA A 366 -8.41 9.38 -11.85
N ARG A 367 -7.84 8.29 -11.35
CA ARG A 367 -6.86 7.49 -12.10
C ARG A 367 -7.55 6.52 -13.06
N THR A 368 -6.88 6.24 -14.17
CA THR A 368 -7.36 5.29 -15.19
C THR A 368 -7.06 3.82 -14.86
N ASP A 369 -6.50 3.53 -13.71
CA ASP A 369 -6.21 2.17 -13.26
C ASP A 369 -7.47 1.49 -12.70
N PHE A 370 -7.70 0.24 -13.06
CA PHE A 370 -8.87 -0.52 -12.64
C PHE A 370 -8.91 -0.81 -11.13
N ARG A 371 -7.78 -0.65 -10.42
CA ARG A 371 -7.69 -0.79 -8.96
C ARG A 371 -7.92 0.52 -8.20
N SER A 372 -8.15 1.62 -8.90
CA SER A 372 -8.27 2.95 -8.28
C SER A 372 -9.33 3.02 -7.19
N CYS A 373 -10.48 2.39 -7.41
CA CYS A 373 -11.57 2.33 -6.42
C CYS A 373 -11.17 1.49 -5.20
N GLU A 374 -10.56 0.33 -5.41
CA GLU A 374 -10.08 -0.56 -4.35
C GLU A 374 -9.03 0.14 -3.48
N VAL A 375 -8.02 0.73 -4.10
CA VAL A 375 -6.95 1.45 -3.39
C VAL A 375 -7.48 2.66 -2.61
N THR A 376 -8.47 3.37 -3.16
CA THR A 376 -9.10 4.52 -2.48
C THR A 376 -9.92 4.03 -1.29
N PHE A 377 -10.75 3.01 -1.48
CA PHE A 377 -11.53 2.41 -0.42
C PHE A 377 -10.64 1.93 0.74
N ASP A 378 -9.58 1.16 0.44
CA ASP A 378 -8.64 0.66 1.44
C ASP A 378 -8.00 1.77 2.26
N LEU A 379 -7.58 2.85 1.60
CA LEU A 379 -7.00 4.00 2.27
C LEU A 379 -7.98 4.67 3.23
N LEU A 380 -9.21 4.92 2.77
CA LEU A 380 -10.26 5.54 3.59
C LEU A 380 -10.60 4.66 4.79
N MET A 381 -10.73 3.35 4.59
CA MET A 381 -10.98 2.37 5.66
C MET A 381 -9.85 2.33 6.70
N GLN A 382 -8.61 2.28 6.25
CA GLN A 382 -7.44 2.24 7.13
C GLN A 382 -7.30 3.52 7.95
N ALA A 383 -7.49 4.68 7.32
CA ALA A 383 -7.43 5.98 7.99
C ALA A 383 -8.56 6.14 9.01
N SER A 384 -9.79 5.76 8.65
CA SER A 384 -10.94 5.78 9.56
C SER A 384 -10.73 4.88 10.78
N GLY A 385 -10.02 3.77 10.62
CA GLY A 385 -9.69 2.87 11.71
C GLY A 385 -8.72 3.42 12.76
N ARG A 386 -8.15 4.62 12.56
CA ARG A 386 -7.21 5.27 13.49
C ARG A 386 -7.88 6.13 14.56
N SER A 387 -9.15 6.48 14.39
CA SER A 387 -9.91 7.27 15.35
C SER A 387 -10.67 6.40 16.35
N GLY A 388 -10.76 6.87 17.60
CA GLY A 388 -11.60 6.25 18.64
C GLY A 388 -11.04 4.95 19.21
N ARG A 389 -10.07 5.08 20.12
CA ARG A 389 -9.54 3.98 20.91
C ARG A 389 -9.55 4.34 22.38
N ALA A 390 -9.36 3.36 23.27
CA ALA A 390 -9.32 3.57 24.71
C ALA A 390 -10.58 4.25 25.29
N ASN A 391 -11.78 3.75 24.97
CA ASN A 391 -13.08 4.21 25.51
C ASN A 391 -13.53 5.62 25.07
N LYS A 392 -12.87 6.27 24.10
CA LYS A 392 -13.33 7.50 23.50
C LYS A 392 -13.93 7.24 22.12
N GLN A 393 -15.11 7.80 21.88
CA GLN A 393 -15.70 7.75 20.52
C GLN A 393 -14.85 8.58 19.58
N GLY A 394 -14.42 7.96 18.49
CA GLY A 394 -13.66 8.63 17.46
C GLY A 394 -14.56 9.30 16.42
N GLU A 395 -14.04 10.34 15.79
CA GLU A 395 -14.67 10.98 14.65
C GLU A 395 -13.74 10.97 13.45
N VAL A 396 -14.34 10.89 12.25
CA VAL A 396 -13.64 10.95 10.97
C VAL A 396 -14.33 11.93 10.06
N VAL A 397 -13.59 12.85 9.47
CA VAL A 397 -14.09 13.76 8.44
C VAL A 397 -13.40 13.43 7.13
N ILE A 398 -14.18 13.07 6.11
CA ILE A 398 -13.67 12.77 4.77
C ILE A 398 -14.06 13.92 3.82
N GLN A 399 -13.09 14.73 3.43
CA GLN A 399 -13.28 15.79 2.44
C GLN A 399 -13.12 15.24 1.02
N VAL A 400 -14.14 15.38 0.18
CA VAL A 400 -14.20 14.86 -1.18
C VAL A 400 -14.90 15.83 -2.13
N TYR A 401 -14.70 15.67 -3.42
CA TYR A 401 -15.49 16.36 -4.45
C TYR A 401 -16.71 15.54 -4.89
N ASP A 402 -16.60 14.21 -4.93
CA ASP A 402 -17.75 13.32 -5.21
C ASP A 402 -18.15 12.51 -3.96
N GLU A 403 -19.08 13.09 -3.22
CA GLU A 403 -19.63 12.49 -2.00
C GLU A 403 -20.52 11.27 -2.25
N SER A 404 -20.99 11.10 -3.49
CA SER A 404 -21.91 10.02 -3.87
C SER A 404 -21.20 8.75 -4.34
N HIS A 405 -19.90 8.80 -4.62
CA HIS A 405 -19.17 7.66 -5.14
C HIS A 405 -19.19 6.48 -4.17
N TYR A 406 -19.54 5.27 -4.67
CA TYR A 406 -19.72 4.09 -3.82
C TYR A 406 -18.46 3.71 -2.99
N ALA A 407 -17.24 3.94 -3.50
CA ALA A 407 -16.02 3.68 -2.73
C ALA A 407 -15.93 4.58 -1.48
N VAL A 408 -16.38 5.83 -1.58
CA VAL A 408 -16.40 6.78 -0.46
C VAL A 408 -17.52 6.44 0.53
N THR A 409 -18.74 6.24 0.02
CA THR A 409 -19.92 5.96 0.87
C THR A 409 -19.81 4.62 1.60
N CYS A 410 -19.27 3.57 0.95
CA CYS A 410 -19.02 2.29 1.60
C CYS A 410 -17.89 2.40 2.64
N ALA A 411 -16.82 3.15 2.35
CA ALA A 411 -15.72 3.35 3.31
C ALA A 411 -16.18 4.12 4.56
N ALA A 412 -17.01 5.15 4.38
CA ALA A 412 -17.61 5.91 5.49
C ALA A 412 -18.48 5.03 6.40
N LYS A 413 -19.16 4.05 5.84
CA LYS A 413 -19.98 3.06 6.58
C LYS A 413 -19.17 1.84 7.06
N GLN A 414 -17.89 1.77 6.72
CA GLN A 414 -17.02 0.60 6.96
C GLN A 414 -17.58 -0.71 6.36
N ASP A 415 -18.30 -0.62 5.24
CA ASP A 415 -18.98 -1.73 4.59
C ASP A 415 -18.16 -2.26 3.40
N TYR A 416 -17.22 -3.16 3.71
CA TYR A 416 -16.41 -3.85 2.70
C TYR A 416 -17.25 -4.74 1.78
N VAL A 417 -18.29 -5.40 2.31
CA VAL A 417 -19.09 -6.35 1.53
C VAL A 417 -19.88 -5.63 0.43
N SER A 418 -20.50 -4.50 0.74
CA SER A 418 -21.19 -3.67 -0.26
C SER A 418 -20.21 -3.08 -1.28
N PHE A 419 -19.03 -2.63 -0.84
CA PHE A 419 -17.97 -2.19 -1.75
C PHE A 419 -17.58 -3.31 -2.71
N PHE A 420 -17.25 -4.50 -2.21
CA PHE A 420 -16.92 -5.67 -3.02
C PHE A 420 -18.00 -5.98 -4.06
N LYS A 421 -19.27 -6.04 -3.65
CA LYS A 421 -20.39 -6.31 -4.57
C LYS A 421 -20.49 -5.29 -5.71
N ASN A 422 -20.28 -4.01 -5.42
CA ASN A 422 -20.35 -2.96 -6.43
C ASN A 422 -19.13 -3.02 -7.37
N GLU A 423 -17.94 -3.10 -6.84
CA GLU A 423 -16.71 -3.15 -7.63
C GLU A 423 -16.65 -4.37 -8.54
N MET A 424 -17.09 -5.54 -8.05
CA MET A 424 -17.10 -6.77 -8.82
C MET A 424 -18.01 -6.72 -10.05
N LYS A 425 -19.08 -5.91 -10.05
CA LYS A 425 -19.90 -5.68 -11.25
C LYS A 425 -19.08 -5.01 -12.36
N PHE A 426 -18.34 -3.95 -12.03
CA PHE A 426 -17.46 -3.26 -12.98
C PHE A 426 -16.34 -4.14 -13.48
N ARG A 427 -15.71 -4.91 -12.57
CA ARG A 427 -14.67 -5.86 -12.92
C ARG A 427 -15.16 -6.97 -13.85
N HIS A 428 -16.38 -7.43 -13.66
CA HIS A 428 -17.01 -8.42 -14.54
C HIS A 428 -17.24 -7.84 -15.94
N ILE A 429 -17.85 -6.67 -16.04
CA ILE A 429 -18.11 -6.00 -17.32
C ILE A 429 -16.80 -5.73 -18.08
N GLY A 430 -15.79 -5.22 -17.38
CA GLY A 430 -14.48 -4.96 -17.95
C GLY A 430 -13.62 -6.19 -18.14
N ASN A 431 -14.07 -7.37 -17.68
CA ASN A 431 -13.28 -8.59 -17.62
C ASN A 431 -11.91 -8.35 -16.97
N TYR A 432 -11.88 -7.62 -15.84
CA TYR A 432 -10.70 -7.36 -15.03
C TYR A 432 -10.48 -8.44 -13.97
N PRO A 433 -9.27 -8.57 -13.38
CA PRO A 433 -9.08 -9.48 -12.25
C PRO A 433 -10.14 -9.29 -11.16
N PRO A 434 -10.72 -10.37 -10.59
CA PRO A 434 -10.33 -11.78 -10.69
C PRO A 434 -10.94 -12.57 -11.87
N TYR A 435 -11.63 -11.93 -12.82
CA TYR A 435 -12.26 -12.61 -13.97
C TYR A 435 -11.27 -12.92 -15.10
N SER A 436 -10.12 -12.30 -15.09
CA SER A 436 -8.98 -12.55 -15.99
C SER A 436 -7.66 -12.35 -15.27
N TYR A 437 -6.58 -12.76 -15.92
CA TYR A 437 -5.21 -12.48 -15.51
C TYR A 437 -4.57 -11.49 -16.47
N PHE A 438 -3.58 -10.76 -15.98
CA PHE A 438 -2.76 -9.87 -16.78
C PHE A 438 -1.30 -10.28 -16.73
N ILE A 439 -0.61 -10.18 -17.88
CA ILE A 439 0.86 -10.18 -17.91
C ILE A 439 1.30 -8.94 -18.68
N SER A 440 2.08 -8.10 -18.03
CA SER A 440 2.69 -6.93 -18.66
C SER A 440 4.09 -7.28 -19.16
N LEU A 441 4.36 -7.03 -20.43
CA LEU A 441 5.68 -7.13 -21.05
C LEU A 441 6.14 -5.72 -21.40
N THR A 442 7.12 -5.21 -20.65
CA THR A 442 7.67 -3.86 -20.87
C THR A 442 9.07 -3.97 -21.43
N VAL A 443 9.27 -3.45 -22.61
CA VAL A 443 10.57 -3.38 -23.28
C VAL A 443 11.29 -2.10 -22.89
N TYR A 444 12.57 -2.20 -22.56
CA TYR A 444 13.46 -1.09 -22.23
C TYR A 444 14.56 -0.96 -23.27
N SER A 445 14.83 0.24 -23.76
CA SER A 445 15.91 0.50 -24.72
C SER A 445 16.42 1.93 -24.62
N LEU A 446 17.68 2.16 -25.04
CA LEU A 446 18.25 3.50 -25.22
C LEU A 446 17.72 4.19 -26.50
N SER A 447 17.10 3.45 -27.44
CA SER A 447 16.43 3.97 -28.63
C SER A 447 14.93 3.72 -28.54
N GLU A 448 14.13 4.73 -28.90
CA GLU A 448 12.68 4.64 -28.90
C GLU A 448 12.19 3.67 -29.98
N GLU A 449 12.77 3.77 -31.19
CA GLU A 449 12.43 2.92 -32.32
C GLU A 449 12.68 1.44 -31.98
N LYS A 450 13.81 1.15 -31.31
CA LYS A 450 14.16 -0.22 -30.92
C LYS A 450 13.25 -0.77 -29.85
N ALA A 451 12.81 0.07 -28.91
CA ALA A 451 11.82 -0.35 -27.90
C ALA A 451 10.48 -0.70 -28.54
N GLU A 452 10.04 0.11 -29.50
CA GLU A 452 8.81 -0.11 -30.27
C GLU A 452 8.89 -1.35 -31.17
N GLU A 453 10.00 -1.51 -31.90
CA GLU A 453 10.26 -2.68 -32.77
C GLU A 453 10.15 -4.01 -31.98
N ILE A 454 10.81 -4.10 -30.82
CA ILE A 454 10.76 -5.30 -29.99
C ILE A 454 9.34 -5.53 -29.45
N ALA A 455 8.62 -4.48 -29.03
CA ALA A 455 7.25 -4.60 -28.57
C ALA A 455 6.28 -5.04 -29.69
N LEU A 456 6.47 -4.56 -30.90
CA LEU A 456 5.72 -5.00 -32.08
C LEU A 456 6.04 -6.45 -32.44
N TRP A 457 7.31 -6.86 -32.37
CA TRP A 457 7.70 -8.24 -32.55
C TRP A 457 7.00 -9.15 -31.54
N LEU A 458 7.00 -8.80 -30.23
CA LEU A 458 6.28 -9.54 -29.19
C LEU A 458 4.79 -9.67 -29.52
N LYS A 459 4.15 -8.57 -29.91
CA LYS A 459 2.72 -8.54 -30.25
C LYS A 459 2.39 -9.46 -31.42
N ASN A 460 3.26 -9.53 -32.44
CA ASN A 460 3.02 -10.31 -33.63
C ASN A 460 3.41 -11.79 -33.49
N ALA A 461 4.33 -12.10 -32.58
CA ALA A 461 4.85 -13.46 -32.38
C ALA A 461 4.09 -14.26 -31.29
N LEU A 462 3.43 -13.58 -30.37
CA LEU A 462 2.64 -14.25 -29.32
C LEU A 462 1.25 -14.63 -29.85
N HIS A 463 0.90 -15.89 -29.69
CA HIS A 463 -0.39 -16.44 -30.11
C HIS A 463 -1.01 -17.29 -28.98
N GLY A 464 -2.32 -17.23 -28.84
CA GLY A 464 -3.03 -18.01 -27.82
C GLY A 464 -4.45 -17.52 -27.59
N ASN A 465 -5.15 -18.16 -26.66
CA ASN A 465 -6.51 -17.80 -26.29
C ASN A 465 -6.53 -16.63 -25.27
N PHE A 466 -5.81 -15.54 -25.61
CA PHE A 466 -5.71 -14.33 -24.82
C PHE A 466 -5.68 -13.09 -25.73
N LYS A 467 -6.08 -11.96 -25.19
CA LYS A 467 -6.06 -10.67 -25.90
C LYS A 467 -4.73 -9.97 -25.64
N ILE A 468 -4.11 -9.45 -26.70
CA ILE A 468 -2.93 -8.58 -26.59
C ILE A 468 -3.38 -7.13 -26.77
N ILE A 469 -3.10 -6.29 -25.78
CA ILE A 469 -3.44 -4.87 -25.73
C ILE A 469 -2.16 -4.05 -25.91
N GLY A 470 -2.19 -3.04 -26.76
CA GLY A 470 -1.04 -2.17 -27.10
C GLY A 470 -0.40 -2.63 -28.41
N VAL A 471 0.67 -2.04 -28.86
CA VAL A 471 1.85 -1.42 -28.20
C VAL A 471 1.53 -0.02 -27.62
N VAL A 472 1.95 0.24 -26.40
CA VAL A 472 1.81 1.55 -25.73
C VAL A 472 3.19 2.10 -25.41
N LYS A 473 3.49 3.29 -25.89
CA LYS A 473 4.70 4.03 -25.49
C LYS A 473 4.51 4.54 -24.06
N LEU A 474 5.44 4.22 -23.18
CA LEU A 474 5.45 4.70 -21.80
C LEU A 474 6.46 5.86 -21.68
N LEU A 475 6.28 6.67 -20.64
CA LEU A 475 7.23 7.74 -20.33
C LEU A 475 8.64 7.18 -20.14
N LYS A 476 9.64 7.86 -20.68
CA LYS A 476 11.06 7.54 -20.49
C LYS A 476 11.43 7.59 -19.01
N ILE A 477 12.22 6.64 -18.52
CA ILE A 477 12.73 6.62 -17.15
C ILE A 477 14.22 6.30 -17.18
N LYS A 478 15.04 7.09 -16.47
CA LYS A 478 16.50 6.92 -16.37
C LYS A 478 17.15 6.73 -17.75
N ASP A 479 16.81 7.62 -18.65
CA ASP A 479 17.26 7.62 -20.06
C ASP A 479 16.87 6.38 -20.89
N GLN A 480 15.99 5.53 -20.38
CA GLN A 480 15.47 4.38 -21.10
C GLN A 480 14.06 4.65 -21.65
N TYR A 481 13.90 4.50 -22.96
CA TYR A 481 12.60 4.47 -23.61
C TYR A 481 11.92 3.14 -23.32
N ARG A 482 10.59 3.19 -23.18
CA ARG A 482 9.79 2.04 -22.77
C ARG A 482 8.59 1.88 -23.68
N SER A 483 8.39 0.65 -24.16
CA SER A 483 7.18 0.24 -24.87
C SER A 483 6.57 -0.98 -24.19
N ARG A 484 5.25 -1.01 -24.05
CA ARG A 484 4.54 -2.05 -23.30
C ARG A 484 3.48 -2.71 -24.17
N ILE A 485 3.37 -4.03 -24.04
CA ILE A 485 2.18 -4.80 -24.37
C ILE A 485 1.61 -5.43 -23.12
N LEU A 486 0.29 -5.64 -23.10
CA LEU A 486 -0.42 -6.26 -22.01
C LEU A 486 -1.20 -7.46 -22.53
N LEU A 487 -0.92 -8.63 -21.99
CA LEU A 487 -1.69 -9.84 -22.25
C LEU A 487 -2.83 -9.92 -21.23
N LYS A 488 -4.03 -10.26 -21.71
CA LYS A 488 -5.23 -10.43 -20.89
C LYS A 488 -5.91 -11.73 -21.26
N GLY A 489 -5.99 -12.68 -20.33
CA GLY A 489 -6.53 -14.01 -20.58
C GLY A 489 -7.11 -14.66 -19.32
N LYS A 490 -7.79 -15.79 -19.52
CA LYS A 490 -8.35 -16.59 -18.42
C LYS A 490 -7.43 -17.69 -17.94
N ASP A 491 -6.47 -18.10 -18.77
CA ASP A 491 -5.48 -19.13 -18.47
C ASP A 491 -4.10 -18.49 -18.35
N LEU A 492 -3.62 -18.42 -17.10
CA LEU A 492 -2.32 -17.82 -16.79
C LEU A 492 -1.15 -18.69 -17.27
N ASP A 493 -1.32 -20.01 -17.20
CA ASP A 493 -0.26 -20.94 -17.56
C ASP A 493 -0.09 -21.00 -19.09
N GLU A 494 -1.18 -20.91 -19.86
CA GLU A 494 -1.11 -20.73 -21.32
C GLU A 494 -0.30 -19.49 -21.68
N MET A 495 -0.64 -18.33 -21.09
CA MET A 495 0.08 -17.07 -21.34
C MET A 495 1.57 -17.17 -20.98
N ARG A 496 1.90 -17.77 -19.84
CA ARG A 496 3.29 -17.96 -19.40
C ARG A 496 4.07 -18.86 -20.34
N ASN A 497 3.49 -20.00 -20.73
CA ASN A 497 4.13 -20.96 -21.60
C ASN A 497 4.44 -20.35 -22.98
N GLU A 498 3.51 -19.58 -23.55
CA GLU A 498 3.74 -18.90 -24.82
C GLU A 498 4.86 -17.84 -24.73
N ILE A 499 4.90 -17.06 -23.64
CA ILE A 499 5.99 -16.11 -23.41
C ILE A 499 7.33 -16.86 -23.28
N HIS A 500 7.39 -17.95 -22.51
CA HIS A 500 8.62 -18.73 -22.34
C HIS A 500 9.11 -19.32 -23.66
N LYS A 501 8.22 -19.97 -24.43
CA LYS A 501 8.58 -20.50 -25.75
C LYS A 501 9.19 -19.43 -26.65
N LEU A 502 8.57 -18.25 -26.71
CA LEU A 502 9.06 -17.16 -27.55
C LEU A 502 10.40 -16.60 -27.08
N LEU A 503 10.55 -16.37 -25.78
CA LEU A 503 11.77 -15.75 -25.21
C LEU A 503 12.96 -16.69 -25.15
N ASP A 504 12.75 -17.99 -25.11
CA ASP A 504 13.83 -18.99 -25.16
C ASP A 504 14.45 -19.11 -26.56
N THR A 505 13.79 -18.56 -27.59
CA THR A 505 14.35 -18.50 -28.96
C THR A 505 15.30 -17.33 -29.19
N ASP A 506 15.27 -16.28 -28.36
CA ASP A 506 16.08 -15.06 -28.53
C ASP A 506 16.49 -14.45 -27.18
N GLU A 507 17.60 -14.94 -26.61
CA GLU A 507 18.15 -14.45 -25.36
C GLU A 507 18.57 -12.97 -25.38
N ASN A 508 18.92 -12.42 -26.53
CA ASN A 508 19.34 -11.03 -26.66
C ASN A 508 18.16 -10.07 -26.48
N ARG A 509 16.99 -10.43 -27.01
CA ARG A 509 15.76 -9.64 -26.81
C ARG A 509 15.22 -9.81 -25.40
N LYS A 510 15.31 -11.01 -24.81
CA LYS A 510 14.88 -11.32 -23.43
C LYS A 510 15.46 -10.36 -22.38
N LYS A 511 16.74 -9.99 -22.52
CA LYS A 511 17.43 -9.08 -21.58
C LYS A 511 16.80 -7.69 -21.47
N ASN A 512 16.07 -7.27 -22.49
CA ASN A 512 15.45 -5.94 -22.55
C ASN A 512 13.97 -5.96 -22.16
N ILE A 513 13.41 -7.11 -21.79
CA ILE A 513 11.98 -7.30 -21.52
C ILE A 513 11.76 -7.54 -20.02
N HIS A 514 10.98 -6.67 -19.41
CA HIS A 514 10.49 -6.85 -18.05
C HIS A 514 9.12 -7.53 -18.10
N ILE A 515 9.04 -8.70 -17.47
CA ILE A 515 7.82 -9.50 -17.36
C ILE A 515 7.22 -9.29 -15.99
N ASP A 516 5.99 -8.82 -15.92
CA ASP A 516 5.26 -8.67 -14.67
C ASP A 516 3.89 -9.38 -14.74
N VAL A 517 3.76 -10.43 -13.94
CA VAL A 517 2.54 -11.22 -13.84
C VAL A 517 1.63 -10.60 -12.78
N ASN A 518 0.39 -10.33 -13.15
CA ASN A 518 -0.61 -9.65 -12.33
C ASN A 518 -0.06 -8.33 -11.76
N PRO A 519 0.29 -7.37 -12.63
CA PRO A 519 0.82 -6.08 -12.19
C PRO A 519 -0.17 -5.36 -11.29
N MET A 520 0.37 -4.65 -10.28
CA MET A 520 -0.47 -3.88 -9.33
C MET A 520 -0.94 -2.56 -9.92
N VAL A 521 -0.22 -2.02 -10.89
CA VAL A 521 -0.57 -0.77 -11.58
C VAL A 521 -0.53 -1.02 -13.08
N ILE A 522 -1.63 -0.73 -13.74
CA ILE A 522 -1.75 -0.76 -15.20
C ILE A 522 -2.30 0.59 -15.61
N ASP A 523 -1.42 1.52 -15.94
CA ASP A 523 -1.83 2.75 -16.63
C ASP A 523 -2.24 2.34 -18.06
N LEU A 524 -3.53 2.30 -18.32
CA LEU A 524 -4.10 1.93 -19.62
C LEU A 524 -4.11 3.13 -20.58
#